data_e70bba4aca4d178362fa9e3a6b69810a
#
_entry.id   e70bba4aca4d178362fa9e3a6b69810a
#
_cell.length_a   1.000
_cell.length_b   1.000
_cell.length_c   1.000
_cell.angle_alpha   90.00
_cell.angle_beta   90.00
_cell.angle_gamma   90.00
#
_symmetry.space_group_name_H-M   'P 1'
#
loop_
_entity.id
_entity.type
_entity.pdbx_description
1 polymer ?
#
loop_
_entity_poly.entity_id
_entity_poly.type
_entity_poly.pdbx_seq_one_letter_code
_entity_poly.pdbx_strand_id
1 'polypeptide(L)'
;MSSVLQKKIEAAGGLPPAVRLCDALWATLSSAIGHWAKDVYGLTIIPSISSQKVLTGSQPAQSFEGSYAFVSVSEAVGPVVAVAINSMGARKYAATRLRQDASTLKSAPDLFLRLMSEHAARGLWSRVVASATQQATASPPHLADFSASGDTFSQDITYLSVVYTLGGDGGEDSWLMEGGDDAPEIQLVLKMDDVKKLVRTLQERVEPKTAPDETGRDVLRERIRSTTVVLDAVLESMPMTIGECSQLEVGQVITLPNA
;
A
#
# COMPACT_ATOMS: atom_id res chain seq x y z
N MET A 1 0.01 4.31 -25.58
CA MET A 1 0.44 2.90 -25.81
C MET A 1 1.06 2.41 -24.51
N SER A 2 0.44 1.44 -23.83
CA SER A 2 1.06 0.80 -22.66
C SER A 2 2.22 -0.05 -23.18
N SER A 3 3.43 0.23 -22.73
CA SER A 3 4.63 -0.50 -23.14
C SER A 3 4.49 -1.97 -22.73
N VAL A 4 5.00 -2.87 -23.57
CA VAL A 4 5.04 -4.33 -23.28
C VAL A 4 5.74 -4.60 -21.94
N LEU A 5 6.71 -3.75 -21.55
CA LEU A 5 7.38 -3.76 -20.27
C LEU A 5 6.42 -3.47 -19.10
N GLN A 6 5.52 -2.47 -19.24
CA GLN A 6 4.52 -2.18 -18.22
C GLN A 6 3.60 -3.38 -17.97
N LYS A 7 3.14 -4.02 -19.03
CA LYS A 7 2.31 -5.24 -18.91
C LYS A 7 3.07 -6.40 -18.24
N LYS A 8 4.37 -6.54 -18.52
CA LYS A 8 5.20 -7.57 -17.85
C LYS A 8 5.44 -7.27 -16.37
N ILE A 9 5.62 -6.00 -16.00
CA ILE A 9 5.79 -5.57 -14.59
C ILE A 9 4.48 -5.79 -13.82
N GLU A 10 3.34 -5.43 -14.42
CA GLU A 10 2.02 -5.66 -13.83
C GLU A 10 1.71 -7.16 -13.70
N ALA A 11 2.06 -7.96 -14.69
CA ALA A 11 1.91 -9.43 -14.67
C ALA A 11 2.83 -10.11 -13.62
N ALA A 12 3.97 -9.51 -13.29
CA ALA A 12 4.87 -9.96 -12.23
C ALA A 12 4.47 -9.47 -10.82
N GLY A 13 3.28 -8.86 -10.66
CA GLY A 13 2.79 -8.35 -9.38
C GLY A 13 3.47 -7.05 -8.94
N GLY A 14 4.26 -6.42 -9.82
CA GLY A 14 4.94 -5.15 -9.52
C GLY A 14 3.99 -3.94 -9.64
N LEU A 15 4.15 -2.95 -8.72
CA LEU A 15 3.41 -1.70 -8.80
C LEU A 15 3.78 -0.92 -10.08
N PRO A 16 2.78 -0.34 -10.76
CA PRO A 16 3.04 0.62 -11.83
C PRO A 16 3.91 1.78 -11.33
N PRO A 17 4.94 2.19 -12.09
CA PRO A 17 5.86 3.24 -11.65
C PRO A 17 5.16 4.54 -11.24
N ALA A 18 4.12 4.95 -11.96
CA ALA A 18 3.34 6.14 -11.63
C ALA A 18 2.66 6.07 -10.26
N VAL A 19 2.20 4.89 -9.84
CA VAL A 19 1.60 4.66 -8.53
C VAL A 19 2.69 4.61 -7.46
N ARG A 20 3.77 3.85 -7.73
CA ARG A 20 4.88 3.69 -6.78
C ARG A 20 5.55 5.00 -6.41
N LEU A 21 5.75 5.88 -7.39
CA LEU A 21 6.46 7.16 -7.21
C LEU A 21 5.53 8.33 -6.83
N CYS A 22 4.26 8.07 -6.59
CA CYS A 22 3.32 9.11 -6.19
C CYS A 22 3.28 9.28 -4.67
N ASP A 23 4.24 10.04 -4.13
CA ASP A 23 4.33 10.31 -2.67
C ASP A 23 3.04 10.92 -2.13
N ALA A 24 2.36 11.76 -2.92
CA ALA A 24 1.09 12.37 -2.53
C ALA A 24 -0.02 11.34 -2.29
N LEU A 25 -0.05 10.24 -3.05
CA LEU A 25 -0.99 9.13 -2.82
C LEU A 25 -0.72 8.47 -1.46
N TRP A 26 0.53 8.11 -1.22
CA TRP A 26 0.92 7.40 0.00
C TRP A 26 0.74 8.27 1.24
N ALA A 27 1.09 9.55 1.16
CA ALA A 27 0.86 10.53 2.23
C ALA A 27 -0.64 10.69 2.52
N THR A 28 -1.50 10.74 1.49
CA THR A 28 -2.96 10.85 1.65
C THR A 28 -3.53 9.63 2.36
N LEU A 29 -3.14 8.41 1.95
CA LEU A 29 -3.61 7.18 2.58
C LEU A 29 -3.10 7.04 4.02
N SER A 30 -1.81 7.27 4.26
CA SER A 30 -1.23 7.21 5.60
C SER A 30 -1.85 8.24 6.54
N SER A 31 -2.10 9.46 6.07
CA SER A 31 -2.77 10.50 6.86
C SER A 31 -4.21 10.10 7.22
N ALA A 32 -4.96 9.55 6.27
CA ALA A 32 -6.33 9.08 6.51
C ALA A 32 -6.37 7.97 7.58
N ILE A 33 -5.44 7.01 7.50
CA ILE A 33 -5.30 5.92 8.46
C ILE A 33 -4.85 6.45 9.81
N GLY A 34 -3.87 7.36 9.87
CA GLY A 34 -3.41 7.97 11.12
C GLY A 34 -4.51 8.73 11.84
N HIS A 35 -5.32 9.53 11.13
CA HIS A 35 -6.48 10.19 11.71
C HIS A 35 -7.54 9.20 12.20
N TRP A 36 -7.81 8.15 11.43
CA TRP A 36 -8.71 7.09 11.87
C TRP A 36 -8.19 6.39 13.13
N ALA A 37 -6.91 6.05 13.16
CA ALA A 37 -6.29 5.40 14.31
C ALA A 37 -6.37 6.27 15.58
N LYS A 38 -6.20 7.59 15.43
CA LYS A 38 -6.38 8.54 16.52
C LYS A 38 -7.81 8.51 17.09
N ASP A 39 -8.83 8.46 16.22
CA ASP A 39 -10.22 8.39 16.67
C ASP A 39 -10.58 7.04 17.29
N VAL A 40 -9.97 5.97 16.80
CA VAL A 40 -10.26 4.60 17.21
C VAL A 40 -9.53 4.21 18.50
N TYR A 41 -8.25 4.53 18.57
CA TYR A 41 -7.39 4.13 19.69
C TYR A 41 -7.06 5.28 20.65
N GLY A 42 -7.40 6.52 20.29
CA GLY A 42 -7.09 7.71 21.10
C GLY A 42 -5.63 8.15 21.02
N LEU A 43 -4.83 7.54 20.17
CA LEU A 43 -3.39 7.79 20.03
C LEU A 43 -3.02 8.33 18.67
N THR A 44 -2.01 9.18 18.63
CA THR A 44 -1.41 9.64 17.38
C THR A 44 -0.40 8.60 16.90
N ILE A 45 -0.78 7.83 15.89
CA ILE A 45 0.02 6.75 15.31
C ILE A 45 0.45 7.16 13.91
N ILE A 46 1.70 6.87 13.57
CA ILE A 46 2.22 6.99 12.21
C ILE A 46 2.15 5.60 11.58
N PRO A 47 1.17 5.34 10.69
CA PRO A 47 1.07 4.04 10.04
C PRO A 47 2.24 3.84 9.07
N SER A 48 2.86 2.68 9.12
CA SER A 48 3.92 2.28 8.19
C SER A 48 3.40 1.24 7.20
N ILE A 49 3.83 1.35 5.95
CA ILE A 49 3.47 0.38 4.92
C ILE A 49 4.36 -0.85 5.07
N SER A 50 3.74 -1.99 5.40
CA SER A 50 4.44 -3.28 5.52
C SER A 50 4.45 -4.07 4.20
N SER A 51 3.43 -3.92 3.37
CA SER A 51 3.32 -4.65 2.10
C SER A 51 2.51 -3.88 1.07
N GLN A 52 2.95 -3.99 -0.18
CA GLN A 52 2.23 -3.48 -1.36
C GLN A 52 2.26 -4.55 -2.44
N LYS A 53 1.09 -5.00 -2.90
CA LYS A 53 0.97 -6.06 -3.91
C LYS A 53 -0.09 -5.71 -4.93
N VAL A 54 0.17 -6.06 -6.18
CA VAL A 54 -0.85 -6.03 -7.24
C VAL A 54 -1.45 -7.42 -7.33
N LEU A 55 -2.77 -7.49 -7.20
CA LEU A 55 -3.55 -8.73 -7.15
C LEU A 55 -4.55 -8.75 -8.31
N THR A 56 -4.86 -9.94 -8.80
CA THR A 56 -5.83 -10.14 -9.88
C THR A 56 -6.83 -11.24 -9.52
N GLY A 57 -8.01 -11.18 -10.08
CA GLY A 57 -9.03 -12.20 -9.90
C GLY A 57 -9.38 -12.42 -8.42
N SER A 58 -9.34 -13.66 -7.96
CA SER A 58 -9.67 -14.05 -6.59
C SER A 58 -8.52 -13.89 -5.58
N GLN A 59 -7.33 -13.46 -6.00
CA GLN A 59 -6.18 -13.30 -5.10
C GLN A 59 -6.44 -12.37 -3.91
N PRO A 60 -7.22 -11.26 -4.02
CA PRO A 60 -7.56 -10.44 -2.86
C PRO A 60 -8.25 -11.23 -1.75
N ALA A 61 -9.13 -12.16 -2.10
CA ALA A 61 -9.83 -13.01 -1.14
C ALA A 61 -8.88 -13.85 -0.29
N GLN A 62 -7.84 -14.41 -0.90
CA GLN A 62 -6.83 -15.22 -0.22
C GLN A 62 -5.95 -14.39 0.71
N SER A 63 -5.83 -13.07 0.45
CA SER A 63 -5.01 -12.18 1.26
C SER A 63 -5.64 -11.79 2.60
N PHE A 64 -6.90 -12.16 2.87
CA PHE A 64 -7.63 -11.83 4.09
C PHE A 64 -7.54 -12.92 5.17
N GLU A 65 -6.74 -13.95 4.96
CA GLU A 65 -6.58 -15.02 5.94
C GLU A 65 -6.14 -14.46 7.31
N GLY A 66 -6.86 -14.84 8.38
CA GLY A 66 -6.59 -14.33 9.73
C GLY A 66 -7.06 -12.89 10.01
N SER A 67 -7.83 -12.29 9.09
CA SER A 67 -8.33 -10.92 9.21
C SER A 67 -9.85 -10.86 9.08
N TYR A 68 -10.46 -9.84 9.67
CA TYR A 68 -11.87 -9.48 9.47
C TYR A 68 -11.96 -8.54 8.28
N ALA A 69 -12.45 -9.07 7.16
CA ALA A 69 -12.54 -8.34 5.90
C ALA A 69 -13.98 -7.93 5.58
N PHE A 70 -14.13 -6.70 5.12
CA PHE A 70 -15.40 -6.09 4.75
C PHE A 70 -15.31 -5.51 3.34
N VAL A 71 -16.33 -5.78 2.54
CA VAL A 71 -16.41 -5.38 1.13
C VAL A 71 -17.63 -4.50 0.90
N SER A 72 -17.57 -3.65 -0.12
CA SER A 72 -18.71 -2.86 -0.55
C SER A 72 -19.70 -3.73 -1.32
N VAL A 73 -20.98 -3.68 -0.94
CA VAL A 73 -22.07 -4.37 -1.63
C VAL A 73 -22.71 -3.49 -2.71
N SER A 74 -22.52 -2.18 -2.63
CA SER A 74 -22.99 -1.22 -3.62
C SER A 74 -21.83 -0.65 -4.41
N GLU A 75 -22.12 -0.01 -5.55
CA GLU A 75 -21.11 0.76 -6.27
C GLU A 75 -20.47 1.77 -5.31
N ALA A 76 -19.23 1.49 -4.94
CA ALA A 76 -18.49 2.32 -4.01
C ALA A 76 -18.01 3.57 -4.72
N VAL A 77 -18.26 4.73 -4.11
CA VAL A 77 -17.63 5.97 -4.53
C VAL A 77 -16.16 5.93 -4.08
N GLY A 78 -15.23 5.97 -5.02
CA GLY A 78 -13.79 6.00 -4.73
C GLY A 78 -13.06 4.67 -5.00
N PRO A 79 -11.74 4.62 -4.75
CA PRO A 79 -10.90 3.51 -5.16
C PRO A 79 -10.99 2.28 -4.24
N VAL A 80 -11.51 2.42 -3.02
CA VAL A 80 -11.53 1.34 -2.02
C VAL A 80 -12.60 0.31 -2.35
N VAL A 81 -12.24 -0.97 -2.35
CA VAL A 81 -13.14 -2.10 -2.61
C VAL A 81 -13.32 -2.96 -1.37
N ALA A 82 -12.26 -3.11 -0.58
CA ALA A 82 -12.31 -3.85 0.68
C ALA A 82 -11.38 -3.23 1.73
N VAL A 83 -11.74 -3.45 2.98
CA VAL A 83 -10.94 -3.12 4.15
C VAL A 83 -10.87 -4.36 5.03
N ALA A 84 -9.68 -4.73 5.47
CA ALA A 84 -9.51 -5.80 6.45
C ALA A 84 -8.69 -5.32 7.65
N ILE A 85 -9.02 -5.86 8.82
CA ILE A 85 -8.36 -5.59 10.09
C ILE A 85 -7.93 -6.95 10.64
N ASN A 86 -6.64 -7.11 10.99
CA ASN A 86 -6.18 -8.37 11.54
C ASN A 86 -6.76 -8.64 12.94
N SER A 87 -6.67 -9.88 13.40
CA SER A 87 -7.24 -10.29 14.70
C SER A 87 -6.68 -9.49 15.87
N MET A 88 -5.41 -9.05 15.81
CA MET A 88 -4.81 -8.20 16.84
C MET A 88 -5.43 -6.81 16.83
N GLY A 89 -5.55 -6.18 15.67
CA GLY A 89 -6.21 -4.88 15.49
C GLY A 89 -7.66 -4.90 16.00
N ALA A 90 -8.41 -5.96 15.66
CA ALA A 90 -9.78 -6.14 16.12
C ALA A 90 -9.89 -6.23 17.65
N ARG A 91 -9.02 -7.01 18.29
CA ARG A 91 -8.97 -7.14 19.75
C ARG A 91 -8.60 -5.82 20.43
N LYS A 92 -7.59 -5.14 19.95
CA LYS A 92 -7.16 -3.84 20.48
C LYS A 92 -8.27 -2.78 20.31
N TYR A 93 -8.96 -2.78 19.17
CA TYR A 93 -10.12 -1.91 18.98
C TYR A 93 -11.23 -2.20 19.99
N ALA A 94 -11.62 -3.46 20.13
CA ALA A 94 -12.65 -3.86 21.07
C ALA A 94 -12.26 -3.51 22.53
N ALA A 95 -11.00 -3.75 22.90
CA ALA A 95 -10.46 -3.41 24.21
C ALA A 95 -10.57 -1.91 24.51
N THR A 96 -10.15 -1.06 23.57
CA THR A 96 -10.26 0.40 23.69
C THR A 96 -11.72 0.84 23.86
N ARG A 97 -12.64 0.29 23.08
CA ARG A 97 -14.08 0.65 23.16
C ARG A 97 -14.72 0.19 24.44
N LEU A 98 -14.32 -0.96 24.98
CA LEU A 98 -14.82 -1.50 26.25
C LEU A 98 -14.07 -0.99 27.48
N ARG A 99 -12.99 -0.21 27.27
CA ARG A 99 -12.08 0.23 28.34
C ARG A 99 -11.53 -0.95 29.15
N GLN A 100 -11.13 -2.00 28.46
CA GLN A 100 -10.57 -3.24 29.02
C GLN A 100 -9.17 -3.48 28.45
N ASP A 101 -8.44 -4.38 29.09
CA ASP A 101 -7.16 -4.85 28.56
C ASP A 101 -7.39 -5.81 27.38
N ALA A 102 -6.57 -5.68 26.32
CA ALA A 102 -6.65 -6.54 25.14
C ALA A 102 -6.40 -8.01 25.45
N SER A 103 -5.64 -8.31 26.51
CA SER A 103 -5.39 -9.67 27.00
C SER A 103 -6.65 -10.39 27.44
N THR A 104 -7.63 -9.67 27.99
CA THR A 104 -8.92 -10.22 28.42
C THR A 104 -9.79 -10.68 27.25
N LEU A 105 -9.53 -10.13 26.07
CA LEU A 105 -10.28 -10.42 24.84
C LEU A 105 -9.64 -11.53 23.97
N LYS A 106 -8.60 -12.20 24.46
CA LYS A 106 -7.98 -13.34 23.73
C LYS A 106 -8.97 -14.48 23.45
N SER A 107 -9.93 -14.68 24.35
CA SER A 107 -10.99 -15.69 24.24
C SER A 107 -12.34 -15.10 23.81
N ALA A 108 -12.37 -13.86 23.34
CA ALA A 108 -13.61 -13.25 22.87
C ALA A 108 -14.17 -14.04 21.66
N PRO A 109 -15.52 -14.19 21.57
CA PRO A 109 -16.14 -14.85 20.44
C PRO A 109 -15.81 -14.16 19.11
N ASP A 110 -15.54 -14.96 18.08
CA ASP A 110 -15.22 -14.44 16.74
C ASP A 110 -16.30 -13.48 16.21
N LEU A 111 -17.56 -13.83 16.37
CA LEU A 111 -18.68 -12.99 15.96
C LEU A 111 -18.64 -11.60 16.64
N PHE A 112 -18.26 -11.53 17.90
CA PHE A 112 -18.15 -10.27 18.62
C PHE A 112 -17.03 -9.39 18.02
N LEU A 113 -15.84 -9.96 17.81
CA LEU A 113 -14.72 -9.24 17.22
C LEU A 113 -15.02 -8.79 15.79
N ARG A 114 -15.75 -9.61 15.04
CA ARG A 114 -16.21 -9.31 13.68
C ARG A 114 -17.15 -8.10 13.65
N LEU A 115 -18.17 -8.07 14.50
CA LEU A 115 -19.10 -6.94 14.61
C LEU A 115 -18.41 -5.64 15.04
N MET A 116 -17.49 -5.73 15.98
CA MET A 116 -16.68 -4.58 16.40
C MET A 116 -15.82 -4.08 15.25
N SER A 117 -15.18 -4.98 14.50
CA SER A 117 -14.33 -4.65 13.36
C SER A 117 -15.10 -4.02 12.21
N GLU A 118 -16.35 -4.40 11.97
CA GLU A 118 -17.22 -3.78 10.96
C GLU A 118 -17.38 -2.27 11.22
N HIS A 119 -17.63 -1.90 12.46
CA HIS A 119 -17.74 -0.48 12.82
C HIS A 119 -16.44 0.28 12.58
N ALA A 120 -15.30 -0.31 12.95
CA ALA A 120 -13.98 0.25 12.72
C ALA A 120 -13.67 0.39 11.21
N ALA A 121 -13.95 -0.66 10.44
CA ALA A 121 -13.76 -0.68 8.98
C ALA A 121 -14.60 0.37 8.26
N ARG A 122 -15.86 0.56 8.69
CA ARG A 122 -16.75 1.58 8.14
C ARG A 122 -16.21 2.99 8.35
N GLY A 123 -15.70 3.29 9.54
CA GLY A 123 -15.05 4.57 9.85
C GLY A 123 -13.77 4.80 9.01
N LEU A 124 -12.94 3.77 8.87
CA LEU A 124 -11.74 3.82 8.05
C LEU A 124 -12.07 4.06 6.58
N TRP A 125 -13.03 3.30 6.04
CA TRP A 125 -13.49 3.45 4.67
C TRP A 125 -13.90 4.89 4.36
N SER A 126 -14.78 5.46 5.19
CA SER A 126 -15.25 6.84 5.01
C SER A 126 -14.11 7.84 4.98
N ARG A 127 -13.12 7.68 5.84
CA ARG A 127 -11.96 8.59 5.87
C ARG A 127 -11.07 8.45 4.65
N VAL A 128 -10.76 7.23 4.24
CA VAL A 128 -9.92 7.01 3.05
C VAL A 128 -10.61 7.57 1.81
N VAL A 129 -11.91 7.32 1.64
CA VAL A 129 -12.67 7.86 0.50
C VAL A 129 -12.75 9.39 0.58
N ALA A 130 -13.06 9.98 1.73
CA ALA A 130 -13.11 11.42 1.91
C ALA A 130 -11.77 12.08 1.57
N SER A 131 -10.66 11.50 2.03
CA SER A 131 -9.31 11.99 1.72
C SER A 131 -8.97 11.84 0.23
N ALA A 132 -9.33 10.72 -0.39
CA ALA A 132 -9.08 10.46 -1.81
C ALA A 132 -9.93 11.35 -2.73
N THR A 133 -11.21 11.55 -2.40
CA THR A 133 -12.14 12.36 -3.21
C THR A 133 -12.16 13.83 -2.80
N GLN A 134 -11.53 14.17 -1.67
CA GLN A 134 -11.57 15.50 -1.03
C GLN A 134 -13.00 15.99 -0.71
N GLN A 135 -13.89 15.07 -0.50
CA GLN A 135 -15.22 15.38 0.02
C GLN A 135 -15.16 15.42 1.54
N ALA A 136 -15.74 16.44 2.14
CA ALA A 136 -15.73 16.62 3.60
C ALA A 136 -16.36 15.43 4.34
N THR A 137 -17.36 14.81 3.75
CA THR A 137 -18.01 13.60 4.26
C THR A 137 -18.37 12.70 3.10
N ALA A 138 -17.81 11.50 3.07
CA ALA A 138 -18.30 10.43 2.22
C ALA A 138 -19.15 9.50 3.08
N SER A 139 -20.42 9.33 2.72
CA SER A 139 -21.23 8.30 3.33
C SER A 139 -20.61 6.95 3.02
N PRO A 140 -20.34 6.11 4.03
CA PRO A 140 -19.79 4.78 3.78
C PRO A 140 -20.82 3.99 2.96
N PRO A 141 -20.38 3.20 1.99
CA PRO A 141 -21.26 2.26 1.31
C PRO A 141 -21.78 1.24 2.32
N HIS A 142 -22.79 0.50 1.92
CA HIS A 142 -23.19 -0.67 2.71
C HIS A 142 -22.07 -1.70 2.65
N LEU A 143 -21.43 -1.94 3.81
CA LEU A 143 -20.38 -2.94 3.93
C LEU A 143 -21.02 -4.28 4.32
N ALA A 144 -20.57 -5.34 3.66
CA ALA A 144 -20.86 -6.72 4.07
C ALA A 144 -19.57 -7.39 4.50
N ASP A 145 -19.71 -8.34 5.42
CA ASP A 145 -18.64 -9.26 5.77
C ASP A 145 -18.27 -10.08 4.53
N PHE A 146 -16.98 -10.09 4.19
CA PHE A 146 -16.47 -10.82 3.03
C PHE A 146 -16.82 -12.31 3.09
N SER A 147 -16.77 -12.94 4.28
CA SER A 147 -17.11 -14.36 4.45
C SER A 147 -18.55 -14.71 4.07
N ALA A 148 -19.44 -13.73 4.09
CA ALA A 148 -20.87 -13.89 3.78
C ALA A 148 -21.23 -13.43 2.34
N SER A 149 -20.35 -12.71 1.64
CA SER A 149 -20.69 -12.02 0.40
C SER A 149 -20.36 -12.78 -0.89
N GLY A 150 -19.74 -13.98 -0.82
CA GLY A 150 -19.40 -14.77 -2.01
C GLY A 150 -18.36 -14.11 -2.92
N ASP A 151 -18.45 -14.36 -4.23
CA ASP A 151 -17.49 -13.83 -5.24
C ASP A 151 -17.67 -12.32 -5.45
N THR A 152 -16.92 -11.54 -4.66
CA THR A 152 -16.95 -10.07 -4.72
C THR A 152 -15.90 -9.51 -5.68
N PHE A 153 -14.86 -10.30 -5.98
CA PHE A 153 -13.74 -9.85 -6.82
C PHE A 153 -13.87 -10.39 -8.25
N SER A 154 -13.86 -9.47 -9.21
CA SER A 154 -13.95 -9.83 -10.64
C SER A 154 -12.60 -10.33 -11.16
N GLN A 155 -12.64 -11.36 -12.01
CA GLN A 155 -11.47 -11.96 -12.64
C GLN A 155 -10.71 -10.99 -13.55
N ASP A 156 -11.41 -10.03 -14.16
CA ASP A 156 -10.85 -9.11 -15.15
C ASP A 156 -10.31 -7.82 -14.51
N ILE A 157 -10.47 -7.65 -13.20
CA ILE A 157 -10.06 -6.43 -12.49
C ILE A 157 -8.73 -6.65 -11.77
N THR A 158 -7.87 -5.66 -11.88
CA THR A 158 -6.62 -5.58 -11.13
C THR A 158 -6.82 -4.74 -9.87
N TYR A 159 -6.31 -5.23 -8.76
CA TYR A 159 -6.42 -4.59 -7.46
C TYR A 159 -5.04 -4.26 -6.91
N LEU A 160 -4.96 -3.17 -6.15
CA LEU A 160 -3.81 -2.83 -5.32
C LEU A 160 -4.15 -3.19 -3.86
N SER A 161 -3.41 -4.09 -3.29
CA SER A 161 -3.46 -4.41 -1.85
C SER A 161 -2.33 -3.69 -1.13
N VAL A 162 -2.67 -2.94 -0.09
CA VAL A 162 -1.71 -2.23 0.75
C VAL A 162 -1.97 -2.62 2.19
N VAL A 163 -0.94 -3.12 2.87
CA VAL A 163 -1.00 -3.45 4.29
C VAL A 163 -0.24 -2.39 5.07
N TYR A 164 -0.89 -1.85 6.08
CA TYR A 164 -0.33 -0.89 7.01
C TYR A 164 -0.21 -1.53 8.39
N THR A 165 0.95 -1.39 8.99
CA THR A 165 1.19 -1.74 10.39
C THR A 165 0.98 -0.49 11.25
N LEU A 166 0.22 -0.65 12.33
CA LEU A 166 -0.03 0.39 13.33
C LEU A 166 0.88 0.13 14.52
N GLY A 167 1.88 0.95 14.66
CA GLY A 167 2.86 0.83 15.74
C GLY A 167 4.21 1.28 15.22
N GLY A 168 4.85 2.19 15.96
CA GLY A 168 6.14 2.75 15.61
C GLY A 168 7.28 2.13 16.41
N ASP A 169 8.50 2.38 15.99
CA ASP A 169 9.73 1.99 16.66
C ASP A 169 9.83 2.59 18.07
N GLY A 170 9.36 1.87 19.09
CA GLY A 170 9.77 2.06 20.48
C GLY A 170 9.34 3.35 21.19
N GLY A 171 8.33 4.08 20.70
CA GLY A 171 7.80 5.27 21.35
C GLY A 171 6.69 4.98 22.38
N GLU A 172 5.91 6.02 22.73
CA GLU A 172 4.76 5.94 23.65
C GLU A 172 3.66 4.97 23.20
N ASP A 173 3.74 4.45 21.97
CA ASP A 173 2.81 3.52 21.33
C ASP A 173 3.10 2.04 21.65
N SER A 174 4.02 1.79 22.59
CA SER A 174 4.43 0.44 23.04
C SER A 174 3.24 -0.44 23.45
N TRP A 175 2.16 0.15 23.95
CA TRP A 175 0.94 -0.57 24.32
C TRP A 175 0.26 -1.29 23.14
N LEU A 176 0.43 -0.78 21.90
CA LEU A 176 -0.04 -1.47 20.68
C LEU A 176 0.71 -2.77 20.45
N MET A 177 1.94 -2.87 20.93
CA MET A 177 2.81 -4.03 20.78
C MET A 177 2.77 -4.97 21.99
N GLU A 178 2.12 -4.57 23.11
CA GLU A 178 1.99 -5.43 24.29
C GLU A 178 1.08 -6.62 24.00
N GLY A 179 1.63 -7.80 24.15
CA GLY A 179 0.87 -9.06 24.15
C GLY A 179 1.09 -10.02 23.00
N GLY A 180 2.13 -9.87 22.22
CA GLY A 180 2.52 -10.86 21.19
C GLY A 180 3.28 -10.27 20.02
N ASP A 181 3.82 -11.15 19.19
CA ASP A 181 4.64 -10.81 18.02
C ASP A 181 3.85 -10.11 16.88
N ASP A 182 2.49 -10.08 16.97
CA ASP A 182 1.65 -9.56 15.91
C ASP A 182 1.24 -8.11 16.18
N ALA A 183 1.73 -7.19 15.39
CA ALA A 183 1.27 -5.81 15.38
C ALA A 183 -0.17 -5.69 14.82
N PRO A 184 -0.96 -4.70 15.25
CA PRO A 184 -2.21 -4.36 14.60
C PRO A 184 -1.97 -3.97 13.14
N GLU A 185 -2.65 -4.64 12.23
CA GLU A 185 -2.52 -4.40 10.80
C GLU A 185 -3.86 -4.08 10.16
N ILE A 186 -3.79 -3.22 9.15
CA ILE A 186 -4.92 -2.83 8.30
C ILE A 186 -4.53 -3.10 6.87
N GLN A 187 -5.40 -3.77 6.16
CA GLN A 187 -5.26 -3.97 4.73
C GLN A 187 -6.33 -3.17 3.99
N LEU A 188 -5.91 -2.41 3.00
CA LEU A 188 -6.79 -1.75 2.04
C LEU A 188 -6.64 -2.47 0.70
N VAL A 189 -7.77 -2.80 0.08
CA VAL A 189 -7.81 -3.27 -1.31
C VAL A 189 -8.48 -2.20 -2.15
N LEU A 190 -7.76 -1.74 -3.16
CA LEU A 190 -8.18 -0.65 -4.02
C LEU A 190 -8.26 -1.11 -5.48
N LYS A 191 -9.23 -0.61 -6.22
CA LYS A 191 -9.32 -0.87 -7.67
C LYS A 191 -8.23 -0.09 -8.39
N MET A 192 -7.36 -0.79 -9.11
CA MET A 192 -6.16 -0.20 -9.72
C MET A 192 -6.47 0.95 -10.68
N ASP A 193 -7.54 0.84 -11.46
CA ASP A 193 -7.92 1.89 -12.41
C ASP A 193 -8.34 3.19 -11.72
N ASP A 194 -8.99 3.09 -10.57
CA ASP A 194 -9.39 4.27 -9.81
C ASP A 194 -8.19 4.86 -9.03
N VAL A 195 -7.25 4.01 -8.61
CA VAL A 195 -5.95 4.48 -8.09
C VAL A 195 -5.18 5.25 -9.16
N LYS A 196 -5.12 4.74 -10.40
CA LYS A 196 -4.48 5.45 -11.51
C LYS A 196 -5.13 6.82 -11.80
N LYS A 197 -6.47 6.91 -11.72
CA LYS A 197 -7.19 8.19 -11.85
C LYS A 197 -6.84 9.15 -10.71
N LEU A 198 -6.83 8.64 -9.48
CA LEU A 198 -6.46 9.43 -8.29
C LEU A 198 -5.03 9.97 -8.39
N VAL A 199 -4.07 9.14 -8.81
CA VAL A 199 -2.68 9.55 -9.03
C VAL A 199 -2.59 10.70 -10.04
N ARG A 200 -3.30 10.61 -11.17
CA ARG A 200 -3.34 11.69 -12.16
C ARG A 200 -3.88 12.99 -11.55
N THR A 201 -4.99 12.90 -10.82
CA THR A 201 -5.58 14.07 -10.16
C THR A 201 -4.63 14.70 -9.14
N LEU A 202 -3.90 13.88 -8.38
CA LEU A 202 -2.93 14.37 -7.41
C LEU A 202 -1.71 15.01 -8.08
N GLN A 203 -1.21 14.44 -9.18
CA GLN A 203 -0.11 15.00 -9.96
C GLN A 203 -0.49 16.32 -10.62
N GLU A 204 -1.68 16.43 -11.22
CA GLU A 204 -2.18 17.67 -11.83
C GLU A 204 -2.33 18.82 -10.81
N ARG A 205 -2.47 18.51 -9.53
CA ARG A 205 -2.54 19.51 -8.46
C ARG A 205 -1.18 19.96 -7.95
N VAL A 206 -0.20 19.07 -7.97
CA VAL A 206 1.18 19.39 -7.57
C VAL A 206 1.87 20.22 -8.66
N GLU A 207 1.52 19.99 -9.92
CA GLU A 207 1.95 20.86 -10.99
C GLU A 207 1.05 22.11 -11.02
N PRO A 208 1.54 23.30 -10.61
CA PRO A 208 0.80 24.51 -10.84
C PRO A 208 0.55 24.59 -12.37
N LYS A 209 -0.69 24.92 -12.78
CA LYS A 209 -1.05 25.27 -14.17
C LYS A 209 -0.38 26.58 -14.56
N THR A 210 0.91 26.65 -14.47
CA THR A 210 1.72 27.62 -15.21
C THR A 210 1.64 27.17 -16.67
N ALA A 211 1.05 28.02 -17.48
CA ALA A 211 1.12 27.87 -18.94
C ALA A 211 2.57 27.45 -19.29
N PRO A 212 2.76 26.50 -20.20
CA PRO A 212 4.10 25.99 -20.48
C PRO A 212 4.96 27.17 -20.92
N ASP A 213 5.75 27.69 -20.00
CA ASP A 213 6.78 28.65 -20.29
C ASP A 213 7.77 27.90 -21.18
N GLU A 214 7.78 28.23 -22.48
CA GLU A 214 8.68 27.63 -23.45
C GLU A 214 10.14 27.73 -23.00
N THR A 215 10.47 28.77 -22.27
CA THR A 215 11.78 29.02 -21.64
C THR A 215 12.10 27.93 -20.57
N GLY A 216 11.12 27.53 -19.76
CA GLY A 216 11.31 26.49 -18.77
C GLY A 216 11.51 25.09 -19.38
N ARG A 217 10.84 24.80 -20.50
CA ARG A 217 11.02 23.55 -21.26
C ARG A 217 12.40 23.44 -21.87
N ASP A 218 12.93 24.52 -22.43
CA ASP A 218 14.24 24.53 -23.03
C ASP A 218 15.35 24.41 -21.98
N VAL A 219 15.22 25.09 -20.85
CA VAL A 219 16.13 24.92 -19.70
C VAL A 219 16.11 23.50 -19.15
N LEU A 220 14.94 22.87 -19.06
CA LEU A 220 14.82 21.46 -18.62
C LEU A 220 15.46 20.50 -19.63
N ARG A 221 15.23 20.71 -20.94
CA ARG A 221 15.86 19.91 -22.00
C ARG A 221 17.38 20.03 -21.97
N GLU A 222 17.90 21.22 -21.76
CA GLU A 222 19.35 21.46 -21.66
C GLU A 222 19.94 20.80 -20.42
N ARG A 223 19.28 20.87 -19.28
CA ARG A 223 19.71 20.16 -18.06
C ARG A 223 19.69 18.64 -18.23
N ILE A 224 18.65 18.08 -18.86
CA ILE A 224 18.60 16.64 -19.15
C ILE A 224 19.71 16.23 -20.10
N ARG A 225 20.01 17.03 -21.14
CA ARG A 225 21.10 16.76 -22.08
C ARG A 225 22.50 16.86 -21.44
N SER A 226 22.66 17.75 -20.48
CA SER A 226 23.93 17.94 -19.76
C SER A 226 24.11 16.98 -18.58
N THR A 227 23.07 16.19 -18.22
CA THR A 227 23.17 15.22 -17.14
C THR A 227 24.01 14.04 -17.56
N THR A 228 25.13 13.83 -16.87
CA THR A 228 25.99 12.66 -17.07
C THR A 228 25.36 11.46 -16.38
N VAL A 229 25.06 10.43 -17.15
CA VAL A 229 24.58 9.13 -16.62
C VAL A 229 25.70 8.14 -16.74
N VAL A 230 26.08 7.52 -15.61
CA VAL A 230 27.01 6.40 -15.61
C VAL A 230 26.22 5.14 -15.95
N LEU A 231 26.57 4.49 -17.03
CA LEU A 231 25.99 3.22 -17.46
C LEU A 231 27.04 2.14 -17.27
N ASP A 232 26.78 1.23 -16.35
CA ASP A 232 27.58 0.02 -16.18
C ASP A 232 26.94 -1.10 -17.00
N ALA A 233 27.65 -1.54 -18.05
CA ALA A 233 27.26 -2.70 -18.84
C ALA A 233 27.98 -3.93 -18.30
N VAL A 234 27.24 -4.78 -17.57
CA VAL A 234 27.76 -6.08 -17.14
C VAL A 234 27.51 -7.08 -18.26
N LEU A 235 28.58 -7.46 -18.96
CA LEU A 235 28.52 -8.44 -20.06
C LEU A 235 28.41 -9.86 -19.51
N GLU A 236 29.18 -10.18 -18.44
CA GLU A 236 29.16 -11.48 -17.80
C GLU A 236 29.68 -11.38 -16.37
N SER A 237 29.26 -12.30 -15.48
CA SER A 237 29.77 -12.46 -14.12
C SER A 237 30.57 -13.75 -14.02
N MET A 238 31.82 -13.65 -13.61
CA MET A 238 32.72 -14.81 -13.47
C MET A 238 33.10 -14.99 -12.01
N PRO A 239 32.91 -16.18 -11.42
CA PRO A 239 33.44 -16.46 -10.07
C PRO A 239 34.96 -16.56 -10.11
N MET A 240 35.63 -15.76 -9.29
CA MET A 240 37.06 -15.76 -9.11
C MET A 240 37.41 -15.81 -7.62
N THR A 241 38.52 -16.47 -7.29
CA THR A 241 39.05 -16.43 -5.93
C THR A 241 39.78 -15.11 -5.66
N ILE A 242 39.90 -14.73 -4.41
CA ILE A 242 40.68 -13.53 -4.00
C ILE A 242 42.14 -13.61 -4.50
N GLY A 243 42.72 -14.83 -4.52
CA GLY A 243 44.06 -15.05 -5.04
C GLY A 243 44.19 -14.76 -6.54
N GLU A 244 43.20 -15.19 -7.35
CA GLU A 244 43.15 -14.91 -8.79
C GLU A 244 42.93 -13.42 -9.05
N CYS A 245 42.05 -12.78 -8.29
CA CYS A 245 41.83 -11.34 -8.41
C CYS A 245 43.10 -10.52 -8.11
N SER A 246 43.94 -10.96 -7.16
CA SER A 246 45.16 -10.24 -6.81
C SER A 246 46.29 -10.37 -7.85
N GLN A 247 46.15 -11.29 -8.81
CA GLN A 247 47.12 -11.54 -9.89
C GLN A 247 46.70 -10.83 -11.21
N LEU A 248 45.57 -10.14 -11.21
CA LEU A 248 45.11 -9.39 -12.42
C LEU A 248 45.99 -8.18 -12.67
N GLU A 249 46.49 -8.06 -13.89
CA GLU A 249 47.31 -6.94 -14.33
C GLU A 249 46.53 -6.07 -15.35
N VAL A 250 46.86 -4.78 -15.38
CA VAL A 250 46.25 -3.84 -16.36
C VAL A 250 46.67 -4.26 -17.77
N GLY A 251 45.67 -4.55 -18.61
CA GLY A 251 45.86 -5.02 -20.00
C GLY A 251 45.77 -6.54 -20.17
N GLN A 252 45.55 -7.29 -19.10
CA GLN A 252 45.32 -8.73 -19.17
C GLN A 252 44.01 -9.04 -19.88
N VAL A 253 44.02 -10.00 -20.78
CA VAL A 253 42.81 -10.48 -21.50
C VAL A 253 42.17 -11.60 -20.71
N ILE A 254 40.91 -11.38 -20.29
CA ILE A 254 40.10 -12.40 -19.61
C ILE A 254 39.16 -13.00 -20.66
N THR A 255 39.26 -14.30 -20.88
CA THR A 255 38.35 -15.04 -21.78
C THR A 255 37.03 -15.32 -21.07
N LEU A 256 35.91 -14.90 -21.62
CA LEU A 256 34.59 -15.19 -21.09
C LEU A 256 34.17 -16.60 -21.47
N PRO A 257 33.62 -17.41 -20.54
CA PRO A 257 33.34 -18.84 -20.78
C PRO A 257 32.20 -19.10 -21.78
N ASN A 258 31.37 -18.09 -22.11
CA ASN A 258 30.20 -18.23 -22.96
C ASN A 258 30.19 -17.25 -24.16
N ALA A 259 31.36 -16.85 -24.66
CA ALA A 259 31.47 -16.02 -25.85
C ALA A 259 31.46 -16.85 -27.14
#